data_568410fcb632d7ba4b81af2a73059bee
#
_entry.id   568410fcb632d7ba4b81af2a73059bee
#
_cell.length_a   1.000
_cell.length_b   1.000
_cell.length_c   1.000
_cell.angle_alpha   90.00
_cell.angle_beta   90.00
_cell.angle_gamma   90.00
#
_symmetry.space_group_name_H-M   'P 1'
#
loop_
_entity.id
_entity.type
_entity.pdbx_description
1 polymer ?
#
loop_
_entity_poly.entity_id
_entity_poly.type
_entity_poly.pdbx_seq_one_letter_code
_entity_poly.pdbx_strand_id
1 'polypeptide(L)'
;MNIIYSDRDLAVIIKPVGMDSEHQVPVAIIEKLGGEIFPIHRLDLNVGGVMVYARTKFAAAQLSKLVQEGQLVKEYRALVHGTPPAGGVWEDFLFKDSRKNKVFVVKKERKGVKKASLEYTRLTDSDPSLVHIRLHTGRSHQIRVQFSSRGFPLVGDHKYGSRDEHREPKLFSCRISFPWKGGEKVFEAFPVWGNC
;
A
#
# COMPACT_ATOMS: atom_id res chain seq x y z
N MET A 1 0.41 1.55 -17.69
CA MET A 1 -0.57 1.80 -16.59
C MET A 1 -1.96 1.42 -17.09
N ASN A 2 -2.69 0.64 -16.31
CA ASN A 2 -4.04 0.19 -16.62
C ASN A 2 -5.06 1.00 -15.79
N ILE A 3 -6.04 1.64 -16.45
CA ILE A 3 -7.19 2.30 -15.81
C ILE A 3 -8.30 1.26 -15.74
N ILE A 4 -8.71 0.86 -14.54
CA ILE A 4 -9.73 -0.17 -14.33
C ILE A 4 -11.14 0.40 -14.09
N TYR A 5 -11.22 1.68 -13.73
CA TYR A 5 -12.47 2.41 -13.58
C TYR A 5 -12.24 3.91 -13.76
N SER A 6 -13.21 4.59 -14.35
CA SER A 6 -13.21 6.04 -14.39
C SER A 6 -14.66 6.55 -14.54
N ASP A 7 -15.00 7.59 -13.78
CA ASP A 7 -16.21 8.37 -13.94
C ASP A 7 -15.89 9.88 -13.83
N ARG A 8 -16.92 10.72 -13.62
CA ARG A 8 -16.74 12.17 -13.47
C ARG A 8 -15.83 12.53 -12.28
N ASP A 9 -15.91 11.76 -11.18
CA ASP A 9 -15.30 12.10 -9.90
C ASP A 9 -14.06 11.28 -9.56
N LEU A 10 -13.95 10.07 -10.09
CA LEU A 10 -12.92 9.09 -9.71
C LEU A 10 -12.16 8.55 -10.92
N ALA A 11 -10.89 8.24 -10.73
CA ALA A 11 -10.11 7.36 -11.59
C ALA A 11 -9.44 6.31 -10.71
N VAL A 12 -9.61 5.03 -11.07
CA VAL A 12 -8.95 3.91 -10.38
C VAL A 12 -8.05 3.19 -11.36
N ILE A 13 -6.82 2.97 -10.93
CA ILE A 13 -5.78 2.42 -11.78
C ILE A 13 -5.05 1.26 -11.10
N ILE A 14 -4.38 0.45 -11.89
CA ILE A 14 -3.31 -0.43 -11.42
C ILE A 14 -1.98 0.30 -11.68
N LYS A 15 -1.37 0.79 -10.59
CA LYS A 15 -0.06 1.46 -10.66
C LYS A 15 1.02 0.42 -10.99
N PRO A 16 1.84 0.64 -12.01
CA PRO A 16 3.02 -0.18 -12.23
C PRO A 16 4.09 0.10 -11.18
N VAL A 17 4.98 -0.87 -10.97
CA VAL A 17 6.22 -0.67 -10.21
C VAL A 17 7.11 0.34 -10.95
N GLY A 18 7.92 1.10 -10.22
CA GLY A 18 8.85 2.08 -10.78
C GLY A 18 8.23 3.43 -11.13
N MET A 19 6.93 3.64 -10.93
CA MET A 19 6.24 4.89 -11.24
C MET A 19 5.82 5.63 -9.95
N ASP A 20 6.17 6.92 -9.85
CA ASP A 20 5.80 7.74 -8.69
C ASP A 20 4.31 8.01 -8.67
N SER A 21 3.68 7.70 -7.52
CA SER A 21 2.23 7.77 -7.35
C SER A 21 1.66 9.18 -7.19
N GLU A 22 2.51 10.15 -6.83
CA GLU A 22 2.07 11.53 -6.54
C GLU A 22 2.36 12.49 -7.70
N HIS A 23 3.31 12.16 -8.58
CA HIS A 23 3.74 13.03 -9.69
C HIS A 23 3.55 12.37 -11.07
N GLN A 24 4.13 11.21 -11.31
CA GLN A 24 4.12 10.58 -12.63
C GLN A 24 2.77 9.95 -12.99
N VAL A 25 2.13 9.28 -12.02
CA VAL A 25 0.82 8.65 -12.25
C VAL A 25 -0.26 9.66 -12.59
N PRO A 26 -0.41 10.80 -11.87
CA PRO A 26 -1.37 11.84 -12.25
C PRO A 26 -1.20 12.34 -13.68
N VAL A 27 0.03 12.61 -14.11
CA VAL A 27 0.33 13.03 -15.50
C VAL A 27 -0.16 12.00 -16.51
N ALA A 28 0.18 10.73 -16.28
CA ALA A 28 -0.23 9.65 -17.18
C ALA A 28 -1.76 9.39 -17.19
N ILE A 29 -2.47 9.73 -16.12
CA ILE A 29 -3.95 9.68 -16.10
C ILE A 29 -4.50 10.86 -16.91
N ILE A 30 -3.96 12.07 -16.73
CA ILE A 30 -4.38 13.27 -17.46
C ILE A 30 -4.20 13.09 -18.97
N GLU A 31 -3.09 12.51 -19.41
CA GLU A 31 -2.85 12.21 -20.83
C GLU A 31 -3.91 11.30 -21.44
N LYS A 32 -4.49 10.38 -20.65
CA LYS A 32 -5.49 9.40 -21.12
C LYS A 32 -6.93 9.88 -20.97
N LEU A 33 -7.25 10.59 -19.90
CA LEU A 33 -8.64 10.94 -19.52
C LEU A 33 -8.94 12.44 -19.60
N GLY A 34 -7.91 13.27 -19.71
CA GLY A 34 -8.03 14.71 -19.58
C GLY A 34 -8.42 15.17 -18.17
N GLY A 35 -8.56 16.49 -17.99
CA GLY A 35 -9.02 17.13 -16.77
C GLY A 35 -7.97 17.21 -15.66
N GLU A 36 -8.42 17.37 -14.42
CA GLU A 36 -7.57 17.43 -13.23
C GLU A 36 -7.51 16.07 -12.52
N ILE A 37 -6.38 15.77 -11.89
CA ILE A 37 -6.19 14.55 -11.09
C ILE A 37 -5.56 14.91 -9.75
N PHE A 38 -6.16 14.44 -8.68
CA PHE A 38 -5.74 14.69 -7.30
C PHE A 38 -5.34 13.37 -6.63
N PRO A 39 -4.06 13.21 -6.23
CA PRO A 39 -3.62 12.07 -5.43
C PRO A 39 -4.28 12.10 -4.04
N ILE A 40 -4.83 10.96 -3.61
CA ILE A 40 -5.51 10.83 -2.31
C ILE A 40 -4.66 10.06 -1.31
N HIS A 41 -3.96 9.08 -1.79
CA HIS A 41 -3.02 8.25 -1.04
C HIS A 41 -1.82 7.91 -1.93
N ARG A 42 -0.86 7.22 -1.35
CA ARG A 42 0.38 6.89 -2.05
C ARG A 42 0.74 5.42 -1.92
N LEU A 43 1.46 4.91 -2.90
CA LEU A 43 2.25 3.69 -2.84
C LEU A 43 3.73 4.04 -2.97
N ASP A 44 4.60 3.21 -2.37
CA ASP A 44 6.04 3.32 -2.58
C ASP A 44 6.37 3.15 -4.08
N LEU A 45 7.46 3.74 -4.54
CA LEU A 45 7.90 3.68 -5.94
C LEU A 45 7.92 2.25 -6.48
N ASN A 46 8.48 1.32 -5.68
CA ASN A 46 8.66 -0.08 -6.03
C ASN A 46 7.48 -0.99 -5.64
N VAL A 47 6.31 -0.41 -5.36
CA VAL A 47 5.09 -1.15 -5.03
C VAL A 47 4.03 -0.87 -6.08
N GLY A 48 3.47 -1.92 -6.66
CA GLY A 48 2.37 -1.84 -7.61
C GLY A 48 1.01 -2.06 -6.96
N GLY A 49 -0.06 -1.89 -7.76
CA GLY A 49 -1.42 -2.26 -7.36
C GLY A 49 -2.46 -1.18 -7.50
N VAL A 50 -3.64 -1.48 -6.96
CA VAL A 50 -4.83 -0.65 -7.08
C VAL A 50 -4.65 0.67 -6.34
N MET A 51 -4.95 1.78 -7.03
CA MET A 51 -4.97 3.14 -6.47
C MET A 51 -6.19 3.90 -6.97
N VAL A 52 -6.76 4.74 -6.10
CA VAL A 52 -7.82 5.69 -6.44
C VAL A 52 -7.28 7.12 -6.46
N TYR A 53 -7.70 7.86 -7.47
CA TYR A 53 -7.45 9.30 -7.65
C TYR A 53 -8.78 10.02 -7.77
N ALA A 54 -8.85 11.24 -7.26
CA ALA A 54 -10.00 12.12 -7.51
C ALA A 54 -9.80 12.88 -8.83
N ARG A 55 -10.89 13.13 -9.54
CA ARG A 55 -10.95 13.92 -10.78
C ARG A 55 -11.57 15.29 -10.58
N THR A 56 -12.09 15.56 -9.39
CA THR A 56 -12.66 16.86 -9.00
C THR A 56 -12.19 17.24 -7.61
N LYS A 57 -12.15 18.55 -7.32
CA LYS A 57 -11.82 19.06 -5.97
C LYS A 57 -12.81 18.56 -4.91
N PHE A 58 -14.08 18.42 -5.27
CA PHE A 58 -15.10 17.85 -4.39
C PHE A 58 -14.76 16.39 -4.02
N ALA A 59 -14.50 15.56 -5.01
CA ALA A 59 -14.12 14.17 -4.77
C ALA A 59 -12.81 14.05 -3.96
N ALA A 60 -11.83 14.93 -4.21
CA ALA A 60 -10.60 14.98 -3.45
C ALA A 60 -10.84 15.25 -1.96
N ALA A 61 -11.68 16.24 -1.64
CA ALA A 61 -12.05 16.56 -0.27
C ALA A 61 -12.78 15.38 0.42
N GLN A 62 -13.74 14.75 -0.26
CA GLN A 62 -14.49 13.61 0.27
C GLN A 62 -13.58 12.40 0.53
N LEU A 63 -12.77 12.00 -0.45
CA LEU A 63 -11.86 10.86 -0.29
C LEU A 63 -10.79 11.13 0.78
N SER A 64 -10.26 12.36 0.88
CA SER A 64 -9.32 12.74 1.92
C SER A 64 -9.92 12.61 3.33
N LYS A 65 -11.21 12.97 3.47
CA LYS A 65 -11.95 12.76 4.72
C LYS A 65 -12.07 11.27 5.04
N LEU A 66 -12.45 10.43 4.08
CA LEU A 66 -12.53 8.97 4.25
C LEU A 66 -11.17 8.35 4.67
N VAL A 67 -10.06 8.85 4.12
CA VAL A 67 -8.71 8.45 4.54
C VAL A 67 -8.44 8.83 5.99
N GLN A 68 -8.80 10.06 6.42
CA GLN A 68 -8.59 10.53 7.78
C GLN A 68 -9.44 9.78 8.80
N GLU A 69 -10.65 9.39 8.43
CA GLU A 69 -11.61 8.63 9.24
C GLU A 69 -11.34 7.11 9.21
N GLY A 70 -10.34 6.65 8.44
CA GLY A 70 -10.03 5.22 8.30
C GLY A 70 -11.06 4.42 7.50
N GLN A 71 -11.95 5.09 6.79
CA GLN A 71 -13.02 4.46 6.00
C GLN A 71 -12.57 4.07 4.59
N LEU A 72 -11.43 4.58 4.11
CA LEU A 72 -10.78 4.07 2.90
C LEU A 72 -9.90 2.88 3.29
N VAL A 73 -10.43 1.68 3.09
CA VAL A 73 -9.77 0.41 3.41
C VAL A 73 -8.78 0.07 2.32
N LYS A 74 -7.58 -0.35 2.72
CA LYS A 74 -6.49 -0.77 1.82
C LYS A 74 -6.01 -2.14 2.23
N GLU A 75 -6.03 -3.07 1.28
CA GLU A 75 -5.57 -4.42 1.49
C GLU A 75 -4.46 -4.76 0.49
N TYR A 76 -3.53 -5.59 0.97
CA TYR A 76 -2.31 -5.92 0.23
C TYR A 76 -2.09 -7.42 0.21
N ARG A 77 -1.38 -7.88 -0.82
CA ARG A 77 -0.72 -9.18 -0.82
C ARG A 77 0.78 -8.99 -0.80
N ALA A 78 1.48 -9.85 -0.06
CA ALA A 78 2.93 -9.86 -0.02
C ALA A 78 3.46 -11.29 0.05
N LEU A 79 4.65 -11.52 -0.54
CA LEU A 79 5.46 -12.70 -0.27
C LEU A 79 6.52 -12.33 0.76
N VAL A 80 6.62 -13.10 1.82
CA VAL A 80 7.56 -12.90 2.92
C VAL A 80 8.43 -14.13 3.10
N HIS A 81 9.71 -13.94 3.43
CA HIS A 81 10.59 -15.03 3.80
C HIS A 81 10.19 -15.62 5.15
N GLY A 82 10.32 -16.94 5.27
CA GLY A 82 9.91 -17.68 6.45
C GLY A 82 8.40 -17.87 6.54
N THR A 83 7.96 -18.39 7.68
CA THR A 83 6.56 -18.74 7.95
C THR A 83 6.08 -17.96 9.19
N PRO A 84 5.55 -16.74 9.01
CA PRO A 84 5.00 -15.98 10.14
C PRO A 84 3.81 -16.73 10.77
N PRO A 85 3.40 -16.41 12.00
CA PRO A 85 2.17 -16.96 12.60
C PRO A 85 0.97 -16.86 11.66
N ALA A 86 -0.06 -17.70 11.86
CA ALA A 86 -1.21 -17.79 10.96
C ALA A 86 -1.92 -16.45 10.70
N GLY A 87 -1.84 -15.53 11.66
CA GLY A 87 -2.37 -14.17 11.54
C GLY A 87 -2.17 -13.39 12.83
N GLY A 88 -2.52 -12.11 12.78
CA GLY A 88 -2.45 -11.25 13.94
C GLY A 88 -2.57 -9.77 13.61
N VAL A 89 -2.69 -8.97 14.66
CA VAL A 89 -2.64 -7.50 14.59
C VAL A 89 -1.31 -7.04 15.15
N TRP A 90 -0.61 -6.22 14.40
CA TRP A 90 0.68 -5.64 14.82
C TRP A 90 0.57 -4.14 14.99
N GLU A 91 0.96 -3.69 16.14
CA GLU A 91 1.08 -2.27 16.50
C GLU A 91 2.52 -1.94 16.82
N ASP A 92 3.03 -0.90 16.21
CA ASP A 92 4.42 -0.46 16.38
C ASP A 92 4.52 1.07 16.38
N PHE A 93 5.60 1.57 16.94
CA PHE A 93 6.05 2.95 16.77
C PHE A 93 7.07 3.02 15.64
N LEU A 94 6.80 3.82 14.61
CA LEU A 94 7.66 3.96 13.45
C LEU A 94 8.35 5.32 13.42
N PHE A 95 9.66 5.31 13.23
CA PHE A 95 10.48 6.49 13.01
C PHE A 95 11.04 6.51 11.59
N LYS A 96 10.78 7.59 10.83
CA LYS A 96 11.34 7.78 9.49
C LYS A 96 12.63 8.58 9.56
N ASP A 97 13.74 7.98 9.22
CA ASP A 97 15.00 8.65 8.93
C ASP A 97 14.99 9.15 7.48
N SER A 98 14.76 10.45 7.29
CA SER A 98 14.67 11.05 5.97
C SER A 98 16.02 11.07 5.24
N ARG A 99 17.16 11.14 5.95
CA ARG A 99 18.51 11.11 5.36
C ARG A 99 18.81 9.76 4.72
N LYS A 100 18.40 8.67 5.40
CA LYS A 100 18.57 7.29 4.92
C LYS A 100 17.41 6.82 4.03
N ASN A 101 16.35 7.63 3.91
CA ASN A 101 15.08 7.22 3.31
C ASN A 101 14.63 5.83 3.81
N LYS A 102 14.75 5.60 5.13
CA LYS A 102 14.44 4.32 5.77
C LYS A 102 13.58 4.53 7.01
N VAL A 103 12.70 3.57 7.30
CA VAL A 103 11.84 3.56 8.49
C VAL A 103 12.33 2.49 9.45
N PHE A 104 12.21 2.75 10.74
CA PHE A 104 12.63 1.85 11.82
C PHE A 104 11.49 1.68 12.81
N VAL A 105 11.34 0.46 13.33
CA VAL A 105 10.53 0.22 14.53
C VAL A 105 11.32 0.70 15.74
N VAL A 106 10.69 1.47 16.61
CA VAL A 106 11.29 2.01 17.84
C VAL A 106 10.42 1.69 19.06
N LYS A 107 11.03 1.59 20.24
CA LYS A 107 10.36 1.13 21.46
C LYS A 107 9.49 2.20 22.13
N LYS A 108 9.76 3.46 21.87
CA LYS A 108 9.11 4.58 22.62
C LYS A 108 8.61 5.66 21.66
N GLU A 109 7.49 6.24 22.02
CA GLU A 109 6.96 7.43 21.36
C GLU A 109 7.85 8.64 21.68
N ARG A 110 8.16 9.44 20.66
CA ARG A 110 8.89 10.70 20.73
C ARG A 110 8.59 11.55 19.50
N LYS A 111 9.06 12.79 19.45
CA LYS A 111 8.89 13.67 18.28
C LYS A 111 9.35 12.98 17.00
N GLY A 112 8.49 12.98 15.98
CA GLY A 112 8.74 12.35 14.67
C GLY A 112 8.43 10.85 14.59
N VAL A 113 8.06 10.22 15.69
CA VAL A 113 7.57 8.84 15.74
C VAL A 113 6.05 8.81 15.51
N LYS A 114 5.56 7.81 14.79
CA LYS A 114 4.13 7.65 14.50
C LYS A 114 3.69 6.24 14.85
N LYS A 115 2.51 6.09 15.44
CA LYS A 115 1.86 4.79 15.62
C LYS A 115 1.51 4.21 14.25
N ALA A 116 1.68 2.90 14.11
CA ALA A 116 1.35 2.12 12.93
C ALA A 116 0.64 0.84 13.36
N SER A 117 -0.45 0.50 12.68
CA SER A 117 -1.23 -0.71 12.94
C SER A 117 -1.61 -1.36 11.62
N LEU A 118 -1.45 -2.68 11.56
CA LEU A 118 -1.92 -3.55 10.48
C LEU A 118 -2.44 -4.85 11.06
N GLU A 119 -3.31 -5.49 10.30
CA GLU A 119 -3.76 -6.85 10.51
C GLU A 119 -3.29 -7.70 9.32
N TYR A 120 -2.92 -8.96 9.57
CA TYR A 120 -2.55 -9.87 8.49
C TYR A 120 -3.06 -11.29 8.75
N THR A 121 -3.19 -12.04 7.66
CA THR A 121 -3.46 -13.47 7.63
C THR A 121 -2.45 -14.13 6.71
N ARG A 122 -1.79 -15.19 7.16
CA ARG A 122 -0.96 -16.03 6.31
C ARG A 122 -1.84 -16.94 5.47
N LEU A 123 -1.61 -16.96 4.16
CA LEU A 123 -2.43 -17.71 3.21
C LEU A 123 -1.79 -19.04 2.80
N THR A 124 -0.45 -19.14 2.89
CA THR A 124 0.28 -20.38 2.58
C THR A 124 1.25 -20.73 3.67
N ASP A 125 1.51 -22.03 3.88
CA ASP A 125 2.50 -22.56 4.83
C ASP A 125 3.90 -22.76 4.20
N SER A 126 4.12 -22.25 2.98
CA SER A 126 5.38 -22.33 2.25
C SER A 126 6.39 -21.26 2.71
N ASP A 127 7.66 -21.43 2.32
CA ASP A 127 8.66 -20.37 2.36
C ASP A 127 9.15 -20.11 0.93
N PRO A 128 8.92 -18.92 0.37
CA PRO A 128 8.24 -17.77 0.97
C PRO A 128 6.74 -18.00 1.17
N SER A 129 6.19 -17.39 2.25
CA SER A 129 4.76 -17.43 2.56
C SER A 129 4.02 -16.29 1.87
N LEU A 130 2.84 -16.58 1.34
CA LEU A 130 1.89 -15.55 0.90
C LEU A 130 1.10 -15.04 2.11
N VAL A 131 1.03 -13.73 2.27
CA VAL A 131 0.24 -13.07 3.31
C VAL A 131 -0.74 -12.07 2.73
N HIS A 132 -1.93 -12.01 3.31
CA HIS A 132 -2.92 -10.95 3.10
C HIS A 132 -2.82 -9.94 4.25
N ILE A 133 -2.85 -8.65 3.94
CA ILE A 133 -2.61 -7.59 4.92
C ILE A 133 -3.66 -6.51 4.76
N ARG A 134 -4.28 -6.11 5.87
CA ARG A 134 -5.14 -4.94 5.96
C ARG A 134 -4.45 -3.84 6.75
N LEU A 135 -4.30 -2.65 6.15
CA LEU A 135 -3.73 -1.49 6.82
C LEU A 135 -4.79 -0.73 7.61
N HIS A 136 -4.55 -0.54 8.92
CA HIS A 136 -5.30 0.40 9.76
C HIS A 136 -4.68 1.81 9.72
N THR A 137 -3.37 1.88 9.43
CA THR A 137 -2.65 3.14 9.22
C THR A 137 -1.83 3.08 7.93
N GLY A 138 -1.51 4.23 7.33
CA GLY A 138 -0.74 4.32 6.07
C GLY A 138 0.62 5.03 6.26
N ARG A 139 1.55 4.45 7.03
CA ARG A 139 2.89 5.03 7.23
C ARG A 139 3.83 4.62 6.09
N SER A 140 4.83 5.47 5.81
CA SER A 140 5.88 5.13 4.82
C SER A 140 6.50 3.78 5.14
N HIS A 141 6.67 2.92 4.15
CA HIS A 141 7.26 1.58 4.25
C HIS A 141 6.67 0.70 5.36
N GLN A 142 5.45 0.95 5.82
CA GLN A 142 4.88 0.34 7.03
C GLN A 142 4.94 -1.19 7.00
N ILE A 143 4.34 -1.82 6.00
CA ILE A 143 4.31 -3.29 5.86
C ILE A 143 5.74 -3.83 5.85
N ARG A 144 6.60 -3.23 5.05
CA ARG A 144 7.99 -3.64 4.83
C ARG A 144 8.79 -3.68 6.14
N VAL A 145 8.71 -2.62 6.94
CA VAL A 145 9.45 -2.54 8.19
C VAL A 145 8.84 -3.39 9.30
N GLN A 146 7.52 -3.50 9.39
CA GLN A 146 6.86 -4.30 10.43
C GLN A 146 7.12 -5.80 10.24
N PHE A 147 7.08 -6.30 9.01
CA PHE A 147 7.43 -7.70 8.71
C PHE A 147 8.92 -7.94 8.93
N SER A 148 9.80 -7.11 8.38
CA SER A 148 11.25 -7.23 8.54
C SER A 148 11.70 -7.21 10.01
N SER A 149 11.11 -6.35 10.84
CA SER A 149 11.47 -6.25 12.26
C SER A 149 11.16 -7.50 13.08
N ARG A 150 10.30 -8.38 12.53
CA ARG A 150 9.93 -9.68 13.14
C ARG A 150 10.62 -10.86 12.49
N GLY A 151 11.60 -10.62 11.60
CA GLY A 151 12.37 -11.67 10.95
C GLY A 151 11.72 -12.22 9.67
N PHE A 152 10.67 -11.59 9.15
CA PHE A 152 9.96 -11.99 7.93
C PHE A 152 10.07 -10.92 6.83
N PRO A 153 11.29 -10.58 6.32
CA PRO A 153 11.41 -9.55 5.29
C PRO A 153 10.63 -9.97 4.02
N LEU A 154 10.09 -8.99 3.31
CA LEU A 154 9.43 -9.25 2.04
C LEU A 154 10.46 -9.72 1.00
N VAL A 155 10.08 -10.68 0.18
CA VAL A 155 10.87 -11.13 -0.96
C VAL A 155 11.20 -9.92 -1.85
N GLY A 156 12.49 -9.76 -2.22
CA GLY A 156 12.98 -8.64 -3.04
C GLY A 156 13.22 -7.34 -2.29
N ASP A 157 12.90 -7.25 -1.00
CA ASP A 157 13.07 -6.02 -0.23
C ASP A 157 14.48 -5.91 0.40
N HIS A 158 15.48 -5.65 -0.42
CA HIS A 158 16.86 -5.51 0.03
C HIS A 158 17.06 -4.38 1.05
N LYS A 159 16.25 -3.30 0.98
CA LYS A 159 16.30 -2.21 1.96
C LYS A 159 15.96 -2.69 3.37
N TYR A 160 15.14 -3.72 3.47
CA TYR A 160 14.66 -4.29 4.73
C TYR A 160 15.11 -5.72 4.99
N GLY A 161 16.19 -6.18 4.33
CA GLY A 161 16.93 -7.38 4.74
C GLY A 161 16.73 -8.62 3.88
N SER A 162 15.95 -8.56 2.82
CA SER A 162 15.94 -9.62 1.81
C SER A 162 17.32 -9.72 1.14
N ARG A 163 17.72 -10.95 0.76
CA ARG A 163 19.00 -11.24 0.09
C ARG A 163 18.83 -12.05 -1.19
N ASP A 164 17.59 -12.25 -1.64
CA ASP A 164 17.29 -12.97 -2.88
C ASP A 164 17.67 -12.16 -4.13
N GLU A 165 17.56 -12.80 -5.30
CA GLU A 165 17.90 -12.17 -6.58
C GLU A 165 16.91 -11.09 -7.00
N HIS A 166 15.68 -11.14 -6.52
CA HIS A 166 14.66 -10.13 -6.79
C HIS A 166 15.04 -8.80 -6.11
N ARG A 167 14.88 -7.70 -6.81
CA ARG A 167 15.23 -6.35 -6.31
C ARG A 167 14.03 -5.47 -6.03
N GLU A 168 12.83 -6.00 -6.19
CA GLU A 168 11.58 -5.29 -5.96
C GLU A 168 10.75 -6.02 -4.92
N PRO A 169 10.27 -5.34 -3.87
CA PRO A 169 9.44 -5.97 -2.86
C PRO A 169 8.22 -6.65 -3.49
N LYS A 170 8.03 -7.92 -3.24
CA LYS A 170 6.79 -8.62 -3.62
C LYS A 170 5.66 -8.16 -2.71
N LEU A 171 5.20 -6.94 -2.96
CA LEU A 171 4.13 -6.24 -2.26
C LEU A 171 3.21 -5.61 -3.30
N PHE A 172 1.92 -5.82 -3.14
CA PHE A 172 0.93 -5.34 -4.10
C PHE A 172 -0.34 -4.88 -3.38
N SER A 173 -0.81 -3.68 -3.69
CA SER A 173 -2.12 -3.18 -3.23
C SER A 173 -3.20 -3.93 -4.02
N CYS A 174 -3.81 -4.94 -3.40
CA CYS A 174 -4.72 -5.84 -4.10
C CYS A 174 -6.18 -5.40 -4.01
N ARG A 175 -6.57 -4.60 -3.00
CA ARG A 175 -7.94 -4.14 -2.85
C ARG A 175 -8.00 -2.77 -2.21
N ILE A 176 -8.93 -1.95 -2.72
CA ILE A 176 -9.36 -0.69 -2.10
C ILE A 176 -10.88 -0.70 -2.02
N SER A 177 -11.43 -0.38 -0.83
CA SER A 177 -12.87 -0.17 -0.68
C SER A 177 -13.17 1.04 0.17
N PHE A 178 -14.27 1.72 -0.13
CA PHE A 178 -14.72 2.92 0.57
C PHE A 178 -16.19 3.22 0.28
N PRO A 179 -16.92 3.87 1.23
CA PRO A 179 -18.28 4.35 0.98
C PRO A 179 -18.26 5.50 -0.02
N TRP A 180 -19.16 5.45 -1.00
CA TRP A 180 -19.25 6.48 -2.04
C TRP A 180 -20.67 6.64 -2.56
N LYS A 181 -21.22 7.85 -2.42
CA LYS A 181 -22.56 8.25 -2.96
C LYS A 181 -23.68 7.26 -2.60
N GLY A 182 -23.76 6.87 -1.33
CA GLY A 182 -24.82 6.00 -0.82
C GLY A 182 -24.62 4.50 -1.05
N GLY A 183 -23.47 4.08 -1.57
CA GLY A 183 -23.08 2.68 -1.72
C GLY A 183 -21.63 2.46 -1.32
N GLU A 184 -21.14 1.26 -1.49
CA GLU A 184 -19.72 0.91 -1.36
C GLU A 184 -19.08 0.76 -2.74
N LYS A 185 -17.89 1.31 -2.90
CA LYS A 185 -17.02 1.04 -4.05
C LYS A 185 -15.93 0.08 -3.62
N VAL A 186 -15.75 -0.97 -4.40
CA VAL A 186 -14.72 -2.00 -4.21
C VAL A 186 -13.97 -2.17 -5.52
N PHE A 187 -12.65 -2.13 -5.47
CA PHE A 187 -11.78 -2.35 -6.62
C PHE A 187 -10.68 -3.32 -6.24
N GLU A 188 -10.50 -4.35 -7.05
CA GLU A 188 -9.57 -5.44 -6.79
C GLU A 188 -8.70 -5.73 -8.01
N ALA A 189 -7.46 -6.11 -7.75
CA ALA A 189 -6.54 -6.72 -8.70
C ALA A 189 -5.52 -7.56 -7.93
N PHE A 190 -5.03 -8.62 -8.54
CA PHE A 190 -4.08 -9.53 -7.90
C PHE A 190 -2.78 -9.58 -8.70
N PRO A 191 -1.63 -9.68 -8.03
CA PRO A 191 -0.36 -9.86 -8.71
C PRO A 191 -0.27 -11.29 -9.27
N VAL A 192 0.46 -11.47 -10.37
CA VAL A 192 0.65 -12.79 -11.01
C VAL A 192 1.24 -13.81 -10.03
N TRP A 193 2.12 -13.37 -9.11
CA TRP A 193 2.75 -14.20 -8.09
C TRP A 193 1.88 -14.42 -6.83
N GLY A 194 0.69 -13.87 -6.78
CA GLY A 194 -0.23 -13.94 -5.63
C GLY A 194 -1.54 -14.66 -5.93
N ASN A 195 -1.63 -15.35 -7.05
CA ASN A 195 -2.73 -16.24 -7.38
C ASN A 195 -2.41 -17.65 -6.84
N CYS A 196 -2.80 -17.88 -5.62
CA CYS A 196 -2.90 -19.22 -5.02
C CYS A 196 -4.34 -19.45 -4.58
#